data_4d3bdce23b623bb2396e42b7e696e056
#
_entry.id   4d3bdce23b623bb2396e42b7e696e056
#
_cell.length_a   1.000
_cell.length_b   1.000
_cell.length_c   1.000
_cell.angle_alpha   90.00
_cell.angle_beta   90.00
_cell.angle_gamma   90.00
#
_symmetry.space_group_name_H-M   'P 1'
#
loop_
_entity.id
_entity.type
_entity.pdbx_description
1 polymer ?
#
loop_
_entity_poly.entity_id
_entity_poly.type
_entity_poly.pdbx_seq_one_letter_code
_entity_poly.pdbx_strand_id
1 'polypeptide(L)'
;MIRTTLTTIAIALSAIATPAKADIAQVWCFTQQAGHQPTETKTCSFSQSGGNVSVYRGRIEYRFNAEQQGNFYTRTNDYGGIVFRSPNGLLRVFWEQPCNEWKGCAGDG
;
A
#
# COMPACT_ATOMS: atom_id res chain seq x y z
N MET A 1 -40.07 37.70 11.74
CA MET A 1 -39.89 37.13 11.60
C MET A 1 -39.22 36.32 11.29
N ILE A 2 -39.00 36.28 11.34
CA ILE A 2 -38.48 35.44 11.13
C ILE A 2 -37.59 34.77 10.81
N ARG A 3 -37.48 34.68 10.89
CA ARG A 3 -36.84 33.95 10.62
C ARG A 3 -36.07 33.24 10.43
N THR A 4 -35.87 33.07 10.49
CA THR A 4 -35.32 32.28 10.33
C THR A 4 -34.59 31.61 10.12
N THR A 5 -34.39 31.54 10.07
CA THR A 5 -33.87 30.74 9.84
C THR A 5 -33.11 30.09 9.72
N LEU A 6 -32.85 29.98 9.70
CA LEU A 6 -32.21 29.16 9.46
C LEU A 6 -31.50 28.49 9.42
N THR A 7 -31.27 28.29 9.37
CA THR A 7 -30.68 27.51 9.30
C THR A 7 -30.09 26.82 9.00
N THR A 8 -29.96 26.72 8.91
CA THR A 8 -29.53 25.89 8.62
C THR A 8 -28.69 25.36 8.38
N ILE A 9 -28.47 25.24 8.27
CA ILE A 9 -27.84 24.69 7.84
C ILE A 9 -26.96 24.06 7.95
N ALA A 10 -26.68 24.06 8.16
CA ALA A 10 -25.73 23.51 8.34
C ALA A 10 -25.45 22.43 8.07
N ILE A 11 -25.64 22.11 8.15
CA ILE A 11 -25.51 21.10 7.98
C ILE A 11 -24.71 20.63 7.26
N ALA A 12 -24.84 20.86 6.85
CA ALA A 12 -24.19 20.41 6.00
C ALA A 12 -23.04 19.95 6.23
N LEU A 13 -22.86 20.11 6.42
CA LEU A 13 -21.89 19.75 6.51
C LEU A 13 -21.44 18.75 6.72
N SER A 14 -21.78 18.51 7.15
CA SER A 14 -21.42 17.51 7.57
C SER A 14 -21.12 16.56 6.77
N ALA A 15 -21.67 16.49 5.98
CA ALA A 15 -21.44 15.47 5.18
C ALA A 15 -20.14 15.28 4.95
N ILE A 16 -19.55 16.05 5.20
CA ILE A 16 -18.37 15.95 4.99
C ILE A 16 -17.70 15.00 5.65
N ALA A 17 -18.09 14.60 6.52
CA ALA A 17 -17.39 13.67 7.22
C ALA A 17 -17.12 12.41 6.53
N THR A 18 -17.15 12.33 5.34
CA THR A 18 -16.77 11.12 4.66
C THR A 18 -15.33 10.81 4.92
N PRO A 19 -15.01 9.66 5.44
CA PRO A 19 -13.63 9.30 5.68
C PRO A 19 -12.94 9.09 4.36
N ALA A 20 -11.68 9.35 4.35
CA ALA A 20 -10.87 9.09 3.17
C ALA A 20 -10.84 7.60 2.94
N LYS A 21 -11.00 7.18 1.73
CA LYS A 21 -10.92 5.78 1.40
C LYS A 21 -9.50 5.40 1.13
N ALA A 22 -9.17 4.18 1.45
CA ALA A 22 -7.86 3.66 1.10
C ALA A 22 -7.80 3.48 -0.40
N ASP A 23 -6.64 3.71 -0.95
CA ASP A 23 -6.39 3.40 -2.34
C ASP A 23 -6.06 1.93 -2.40
N ILE A 24 -6.83 1.18 -3.16
CA ILE A 24 -6.65 -0.26 -3.25
C ILE A 24 -6.33 -0.63 -4.68
N ALA A 25 -5.34 -1.46 -4.86
CA ALA A 25 -4.93 -1.89 -6.20
C ALA A 25 -4.50 -3.34 -6.17
N GLN A 26 -4.66 -4.01 -7.28
CA GLN A 26 -4.09 -5.32 -7.47
C GLN A 26 -2.66 -5.13 -7.94
N VAL A 27 -1.76 -5.83 -7.30
CA VAL A 27 -0.33 -5.76 -7.62
C VAL A 27 0.21 -7.17 -7.63
N TRP A 28 1.49 -7.31 -7.84
CA TRP A 28 2.18 -8.60 -7.75
C TRP A 28 3.26 -8.45 -6.70
N CYS A 29 3.48 -9.49 -5.92
CA CYS A 29 4.47 -9.36 -4.85
C CYS A 29 5.12 -10.68 -4.53
N PHE A 30 6.33 -10.60 -3.96
CA PHE A 30 6.97 -11.74 -3.35
C PHE A 30 7.62 -11.27 -2.06
N THR A 31 7.94 -12.25 -1.20
CA THR A 31 8.65 -11.93 0.04
C THR A 31 9.94 -12.73 0.05
N GLN A 32 10.90 -12.25 0.82
CA GLN A 32 12.14 -12.98 1.01
C GLN A 32 12.60 -12.77 2.44
N GLN A 33 12.68 -13.86 3.19
CA GLN A 33 13.25 -13.78 4.52
C GLN A 33 14.74 -13.68 4.40
N ALA A 34 15.37 -12.97 5.33
CA ALA A 34 16.82 -12.84 5.33
C ALA A 34 17.47 -14.21 5.31
N GLY A 35 18.39 -14.41 4.38
CA GLY A 35 19.10 -15.67 4.29
C GLY A 35 18.35 -16.79 3.59
N HIS A 36 17.18 -16.53 3.05
CA HIS A 36 16.40 -17.57 2.39
C HIS A 36 16.10 -17.17 0.95
N GLN A 37 15.58 -18.13 0.20
CA GLN A 37 15.18 -17.85 -1.17
C GLN A 37 13.89 -17.07 -1.16
N PRO A 38 13.66 -16.24 -2.17
CA PRO A 38 12.40 -15.53 -2.25
C PRO A 38 11.27 -16.50 -2.55
N THR A 39 10.07 -16.10 -2.12
CA THR A 39 8.87 -16.86 -2.44
C THR A 39 8.48 -16.56 -3.88
N GLU A 40 7.55 -17.33 -4.40
CA GLU A 40 7.12 -17.08 -5.77
C GLU A 40 6.29 -15.79 -5.81
N THR A 41 6.34 -15.12 -6.93
CA THR A 41 5.55 -13.91 -7.14
C THR A 41 4.10 -14.30 -7.38
N LYS A 42 3.21 -13.63 -6.68
CA LYS A 42 1.76 -13.88 -6.80
C LYS A 42 1.05 -12.56 -6.91
N THR A 43 -0.21 -12.61 -7.28
CA THR A 43 -1.03 -11.41 -7.22
C THR A 43 -1.28 -11.09 -5.75
N CYS A 44 -1.26 -9.82 -5.44
CA CYS A 44 -1.43 -9.35 -4.07
C CYS A 44 -2.37 -8.15 -4.10
N SER A 45 -2.91 -7.78 -2.95
CA SER A 45 -3.70 -6.56 -2.85
C SER A 45 -2.89 -5.53 -2.10
N PHE A 46 -2.84 -4.34 -2.64
CA PHE A 46 -2.10 -3.23 -2.04
C PHE A 46 -3.10 -2.18 -1.60
N SER A 47 -3.00 -1.73 -0.37
CA SER A 47 -3.90 -0.72 0.15
C SER A 47 -3.07 0.33 0.87
N GLN A 48 -3.33 1.58 0.59
CA GLN A 48 -2.58 2.66 1.21
C GLN A 48 -3.55 3.74 1.67
N SER A 49 -3.37 4.21 2.89
CA SER A 49 -4.20 5.27 3.43
C SER A 49 -3.37 6.03 4.45
N GLY A 50 -3.23 7.34 4.23
CA GLY A 50 -2.47 8.16 5.18
C GLY A 50 -1.03 7.75 5.35
N GLY A 51 -0.44 7.15 4.31
CA GLY A 51 0.93 6.68 4.40
C GLY A 51 1.08 5.30 5.01
N ASN A 52 -0.01 4.75 5.51
CA ASN A 52 0.01 3.39 6.05
C ASN A 52 -0.32 2.43 4.92
N VAL A 53 0.46 1.37 4.80
CA VAL A 53 0.30 0.42 3.71
C VAL A 53 -0.02 -0.96 4.28
N SER A 54 -0.94 -1.65 3.62
CA SER A 54 -1.18 -3.07 3.88
C SER A 54 -1.07 -3.81 2.57
N VAL A 55 -0.32 -4.89 2.55
CA VAL A 55 -0.21 -5.74 1.38
C VAL A 55 -0.68 -7.12 1.78
N TYR A 56 -1.64 -7.64 1.04
CA TYR A 56 -2.18 -8.96 1.32
C TYR A 56 -1.68 -9.94 0.28
N ARG A 57 -0.96 -10.93 0.73
CA ARG A 57 -0.48 -12.00 -0.12
C ARG A 57 -1.18 -13.26 0.37
N GLY A 58 -2.24 -13.62 -0.31
CA GLY A 58 -3.10 -14.69 0.17
C GLY A 58 -3.78 -14.23 1.44
N ARG A 59 -3.64 -14.99 2.49
CA ARG A 59 -4.26 -14.65 3.76
C ARG A 59 -3.34 -13.90 4.69
N ILE A 60 -2.13 -13.62 4.25
CA ILE A 60 -1.15 -12.97 5.09
C ILE A 60 -1.16 -11.48 4.81
N GLU A 61 -1.28 -10.69 5.85
CA GLU A 61 -1.23 -9.25 5.71
C GLU A 61 0.15 -8.76 6.15
N TYR A 62 0.79 -7.97 5.32
CA TYR A 62 2.04 -7.31 5.67
C TYR A 62 1.70 -5.84 5.83
N ARG A 63 1.85 -5.33 7.03
CA ARG A 63 1.46 -3.96 7.33
C ARG A 63 2.68 -3.09 7.57
N PHE A 64 2.69 -1.92 6.96
CA PHE A 64 3.79 -0.97 7.08
C PHE A 64 3.20 0.38 7.46
N ASN A 65 3.30 0.73 8.73
CA ASN A 65 2.74 1.99 9.21
C ASN A 65 3.70 3.12 8.95
N ALA A 66 3.18 4.26 8.52
CA ALA A 66 4.01 5.39 8.13
C ALA A 66 4.94 5.81 9.26
N GLU A 67 4.44 5.78 10.49
CA GLU A 67 5.26 6.25 11.61
C GLU A 67 6.42 5.32 11.93
N GLN A 68 6.42 4.12 11.40
CA GLN A 68 7.49 3.17 11.66
C GLN A 68 8.53 3.16 10.54
N GLN A 69 8.29 3.92 9.50
CA GLN A 69 9.23 3.97 8.38
C GLN A 69 10.53 4.61 8.87
N GLY A 70 11.64 3.97 8.54
CA GLY A 70 12.94 4.43 9.00
C GLY A 70 13.37 3.80 10.31
N ASN A 71 12.43 3.25 11.06
CA ASN A 71 12.76 2.57 12.32
C ASN A 71 12.65 1.07 12.18
N PHE A 72 11.47 0.59 11.84
CA PHE A 72 11.24 -0.84 11.74
C PHE A 72 11.34 -1.36 10.33
N TYR A 73 11.19 -0.48 9.36
CA TYR A 73 11.35 -0.85 7.95
C TYR A 73 11.75 0.37 7.16
N THR A 74 12.25 0.14 5.94
CA THR A 74 12.49 1.21 4.99
C THR A 74 11.68 0.92 3.75
N ARG A 75 11.26 1.96 3.07
CA ARG A 75 10.52 1.86 1.84
C ARG A 75 11.32 2.52 0.74
N THR A 76 11.58 1.81 -0.34
CA THR A 76 12.26 2.36 -1.49
C THR A 76 11.37 2.20 -2.69
N ASN A 77 11.05 3.29 -3.36
CA ASN A 77 10.35 3.22 -4.62
C ASN A 77 11.39 2.92 -5.68
N ASP A 78 11.08 1.97 -6.52
CA ASP A 78 12.04 1.47 -7.43
C ASP A 78 11.36 1.36 -8.76
N TYR A 79 12.09 1.01 -9.78
CA TYR A 79 11.55 0.86 -11.10
C TYR A 79 10.45 -0.19 -11.08
N GLY A 80 9.27 0.23 -11.36
CA GLY A 80 8.13 -0.67 -11.44
C GLY A 80 7.49 -1.07 -10.12
N GLY A 81 7.91 -0.53 -9.00
CA GLY A 81 7.26 -0.91 -7.75
C GLY A 81 7.88 -0.35 -6.50
N ILE A 82 7.74 -1.09 -5.42
CA ILE A 82 8.21 -0.69 -4.11
C ILE A 82 8.92 -1.85 -3.45
N VAL A 83 9.97 -1.56 -2.70
CA VAL A 83 10.62 -2.56 -1.86
C VAL A 83 10.49 -2.10 -0.42
N PHE A 84 9.92 -2.96 0.43
CA PHE A 84 9.87 -2.73 1.87
C PHE A 84 10.89 -3.66 2.49
N ARG A 85 11.89 -3.10 3.19
CA ARG A 85 12.93 -3.89 3.83
C ARG A 85 12.86 -3.76 5.33
N SER A 86 13.06 -4.86 6.00
CA SER A 86 13.14 -4.87 7.46
C SER A 86 14.27 -5.82 7.85
N PRO A 87 14.64 -5.88 9.12
CA PRO A 87 15.70 -6.81 9.53
C PRO A 87 15.39 -8.26 9.18
N ASN A 88 14.12 -8.61 9.12
CA ASN A 88 13.74 -10.00 8.85
C ASN A 88 13.69 -10.34 7.37
N GLY A 89 13.74 -9.36 6.50
CA GLY A 89 13.67 -9.64 5.08
C GLY A 89 13.03 -8.51 4.31
N LEU A 90 12.45 -8.83 3.18
CA LEU A 90 11.83 -7.80 2.35
C LEU A 90 10.53 -8.28 1.72
N LEU A 91 9.72 -7.33 1.33
CA LEU A 91 8.54 -7.55 0.52
C LEU A 91 8.71 -6.68 -0.73
N ARG A 92 8.63 -7.30 -1.88
CA ARG A 92 8.74 -6.59 -3.16
C ARG A 92 7.38 -6.53 -3.81
N VAL A 93 6.98 -5.33 -4.20
CA VAL A 93 5.71 -5.09 -4.87
C VAL A 93 5.98 -4.59 -6.27
N PHE A 94 5.29 -5.17 -7.24
CA PHE A 94 5.35 -4.71 -8.63
C PHE A 94 3.98 -4.20 -9.02
N TRP A 95 3.93 -3.05 -9.70
CA TRP A 95 2.64 -2.50 -10.12
C TRP A 95 2.04 -3.31 -11.24
N GLU A 96 2.87 -3.95 -12.05
CA GLU A 96 2.41 -4.76 -13.17
C GLU A 96 3.04 -6.13 -13.07
N GLN A 97 2.45 -7.10 -13.73
CA GLN A 97 2.96 -8.45 -13.68
C GLN A 97 4.39 -8.48 -14.21
N PRO A 98 5.33 -8.97 -13.44
CA PRO A 98 6.72 -8.95 -13.86
C PRO A 98 7.03 -10.07 -14.84
N CYS A 99 7.97 -9.81 -15.73
CA CYS A 99 8.47 -10.82 -16.62
C CYS A 99 9.47 -11.71 -15.89
N ASN A 100 10.07 -11.17 -14.85
CA ASN A 100 11.08 -11.86 -14.08
C ASN A 100 10.76 -11.59 -12.62
N GLU A 101 10.80 -12.60 -11.81
CA GLU A 101 10.39 -12.47 -10.42
C GLU A 101 11.15 -11.41 -9.65
N TRP A 102 12.37 -11.17 -10.02
CA TRP A 102 13.20 -10.25 -9.27
C TRP A 102 13.21 -8.86 -9.86
N LYS A 103 13.07 -8.74 -11.15
CA LYS A 103 13.30 -7.48 -11.82
C LYS A 103 12.11 -6.90 -12.55
N GLY A 104 11.06 -7.65 -12.68
CA GLY A 104 9.94 -7.20 -13.47
C GLY A 104 10.25 -7.32 -14.94
N CYS A 105 9.51 -6.57 -15.75
CA CYS A 105 9.65 -6.64 -17.19
C CYS A 105 10.48 -5.51 -17.74
N ALA A 106 11.44 -5.10 -16.98
CA ALA A 106 12.19 -3.93 -17.35
C ALA A 106 12.83 -4.01 -18.70
N GLY A 107 13.26 -5.13 -19.04
CA GLY A 107 13.97 -5.27 -20.30
C GLY A 107 13.09 -5.25 -21.50
N ASP A 108 11.82 -5.27 -21.30
CA ASP A 108 10.98 -5.35 -22.39
C ASP A 108 10.86 -4.08 -23.02
N GLY A 109 11.30 -3.34 -22.49
CA GLY A 109 11.33 -2.03 -23.08
C GLY A 109 10.96 -1.75 -23.75
#